data_a532cc3bcfc5a9e19aecf30442ec64b9
#
_entry.id   a532cc3bcfc5a9e19aecf30442ec64b9
#
_cell.length_a   1.000
_cell.length_b   1.000
_cell.length_c   1.000
_cell.angle_alpha   90.00
_cell.angle_beta   90.00
_cell.angle_gamma   90.00
#
_symmetry.space_group_name_H-M   'P 1'
#
loop_
_entity.id
_entity.type
_entity.pdbx_description
1 polymer ?
#
loop_
_entity_poly.entity_id
_entity_poly.type
_entity_poly.pdbx_seq_one_letter_code
_entity_poly.pdbx_strand_id
1 'polypeptide(L)'
;MLPDENPTYDTICGIILQQINAALLQAATDMGGRLPRRVNFICDEFCNYKIPNMAANISASRSRNIRWLIICQSQQQLRDAYPREAATIIANCQNLFFFNSMELSLLEELSRRAGTTTVTYSGAPEPLISVQDLQRLKKTRDYAEVLYMSRGTFYVSRLADIARYRIYRSMQQKKYGIPSVKLAEVSAFTPQDMLKAASEE
;
A
#
# COMPACT_ATOMS: atom_id res chain seq x y z
N MET A 1 -5.18 15.70 -1.63
CA MET A 1 -6.23 14.69 -1.79
C MET A 1 -6.60 14.75 -3.25
N LEU A 2 -6.44 13.67 -4.00
CA LEU A 2 -6.90 13.61 -5.38
C LEU A 2 -8.42 13.38 -5.35
N PRO A 3 -9.20 14.00 -6.27
CA PRO A 3 -10.62 13.70 -6.34
C PRO A 3 -10.83 12.26 -6.78
N ASP A 4 -11.61 11.48 -6.03
CA ASP A 4 -11.89 10.06 -6.27
C ASP A 4 -12.61 9.78 -7.60
N GLU A 5 -13.00 10.83 -8.31
CA GLU A 5 -13.89 10.74 -9.47
C GLU A 5 -13.17 10.73 -10.83
N ASN A 6 -11.83 10.87 -10.87
CA ASN A 6 -11.14 11.00 -12.16
C ASN A 6 -9.95 10.03 -12.32
N PRO A 7 -10.14 8.91 -13.04
CA PRO A 7 -9.10 7.89 -13.27
C PRO A 7 -7.81 8.42 -13.95
N THR A 8 -7.88 9.58 -14.57
CA THR A 8 -6.71 10.20 -15.22
C THR A 8 -5.65 10.60 -14.19
N TYR A 9 -6.06 11.06 -13.02
CA TYR A 9 -5.14 11.41 -11.94
C TYR A 9 -4.43 10.18 -11.35
N ASP A 10 -5.10 9.04 -11.33
CA ASP A 10 -4.53 7.80 -10.81
C ASP A 10 -3.31 7.36 -11.64
N THR A 11 -3.41 7.45 -12.96
CA THR A 11 -2.30 7.14 -13.86
C THR A 11 -1.12 8.09 -13.64
N ILE A 12 -1.39 9.39 -13.52
CA ILE A 12 -0.36 10.41 -13.26
C ILE A 12 0.31 10.13 -11.90
N CYS A 13 -0.48 9.81 -10.88
CA CYS A 13 0.01 9.46 -9.56
C CYS A 13 0.96 8.25 -9.60
N GLY A 14 0.57 7.21 -10.33
CA GLY A 14 1.39 6.01 -10.54
C GLY A 14 2.74 6.33 -11.18
N ILE A 15 2.76 7.19 -12.21
CA ILE A 15 3.99 7.64 -12.88
C ILE A 15 4.86 8.46 -11.93
N ILE A 16 4.29 9.40 -11.19
CA ILE A 16 5.02 10.22 -10.21
C ILE A 16 5.65 9.33 -9.14
N LEU A 17 4.92 8.38 -8.58
CA LEU A 17 5.45 7.46 -7.58
C LEU A 17 6.58 6.60 -8.15
N GLN A 18 6.46 6.16 -9.40
CA GLN A 18 7.52 5.46 -10.11
C GLN A 18 8.79 6.32 -10.25
N GLN A 19 8.65 7.59 -10.63
CA GLN A 19 9.78 8.50 -10.78
C GLN A 19 10.46 8.80 -9.44
N ILE A 20 9.68 9.02 -8.39
CA ILE A 20 10.21 9.21 -7.03
C ILE A 20 10.99 7.97 -6.59
N ASN A 21 10.43 6.76 -6.80
CA ASN A 21 11.11 5.52 -6.43
C ASN A 21 12.40 5.34 -7.22
N ALA A 22 12.41 5.60 -8.53
CA ALA A 22 13.60 5.53 -9.37
C ALA A 22 14.71 6.47 -8.89
N ALA A 23 14.36 7.72 -8.56
CA ALA A 23 15.29 8.69 -8.02
C ALA A 23 15.87 8.26 -6.66
N LEU A 24 15.04 7.67 -5.78
CA LEU A 24 15.51 7.15 -4.49
C LEU A 24 16.40 5.92 -4.64
N LEU A 25 16.14 5.04 -5.60
CA LEU A 25 17.00 3.89 -5.90
C LEU A 25 18.35 4.36 -6.44
N GLN A 26 18.39 5.37 -7.30
CA GLN A 26 19.62 5.97 -7.79
C GLN A 26 20.41 6.61 -6.64
N ALA A 27 19.76 7.45 -5.84
CA ALA A 27 20.39 8.07 -4.67
C ALA A 27 20.95 7.03 -3.69
N ALA A 28 20.24 5.92 -3.47
CA ALA A 28 20.74 4.83 -2.66
C ALA A 28 22.01 4.20 -3.26
N THR A 29 22.07 4.06 -4.59
CA THR A 29 23.24 3.53 -5.29
C THR A 29 24.45 4.47 -5.12
N ASP A 30 24.24 5.77 -5.30
CA ASP A 30 25.29 6.80 -5.15
C ASP A 30 25.82 6.88 -3.70
N MET A 31 24.99 6.50 -2.73
CA MET A 31 25.33 6.46 -1.29
C MET A 31 25.86 5.09 -0.82
N GLY A 32 26.37 4.25 -1.71
CA GLY A 32 26.93 2.95 -1.33
C GLY A 32 25.90 1.83 -1.18
N GLY A 33 24.75 1.95 -1.85
CA GLY A 33 23.75 0.90 -1.96
C GLY A 33 22.56 1.01 -0.99
N ARG A 34 22.54 2.01 -0.10
CA ARG A 34 21.49 2.17 0.90
C ARG A 34 21.29 3.62 1.30
N LEU A 35 20.04 4.04 1.43
CA LEU A 35 19.70 5.35 1.97
C LEU A 35 20.03 5.43 3.48
N PRO A 36 20.60 6.54 3.97
CA PRO A 36 20.92 6.74 5.39
C PRO A 36 19.68 6.84 6.25
N ARG A 37 18.59 7.38 5.71
CA ARG A 37 17.29 7.46 6.36
C ARG A 37 16.29 6.57 5.65
N ARG A 38 15.39 5.95 6.42
CA ARG A 38 14.32 5.14 5.86
C ARG A 38 13.28 6.00 5.18
N VAL A 39 12.92 5.63 3.96
CA VAL A 39 11.78 6.18 3.23
C VAL A 39 10.63 5.18 3.27
N ASN A 40 9.44 5.64 3.61
CA ASN A 40 8.23 4.82 3.60
C ASN A 40 7.26 5.39 2.57
N PHE A 41 6.89 4.57 1.60
CA PHE A 41 5.73 4.82 0.74
C PHE A 41 4.50 4.26 1.47
N ILE A 42 3.53 5.12 1.74
CA ILE A 42 2.24 4.74 2.33
C ILE A 42 1.21 4.94 1.22
N CYS A 43 0.74 3.83 0.67
CA CYS A 43 -0.11 3.79 -0.51
C CYS A 43 -1.50 3.32 -0.10
N ASP A 44 -2.34 4.27 0.29
CA ASP A 44 -3.75 4.04 0.50
C ASP A 44 -4.45 3.87 -0.85
N GLU A 45 -5.44 2.99 -0.94
CA GLU A 45 -6.13 2.64 -2.19
C GLU A 45 -5.17 2.28 -3.34
N PHE A 46 -4.13 1.51 -3.00
CA PHE A 46 -3.00 1.18 -3.87
C PHE A 46 -3.41 0.65 -5.25
N CYS A 47 -4.54 -0.03 -5.34
CA CYS A 47 -5.00 -0.65 -6.58
C CYS A 47 -5.54 0.36 -7.60
N ASN A 48 -5.84 1.59 -7.20
CA ASN A 48 -6.37 2.61 -8.09
C ASN A 48 -5.26 3.16 -9.00
N TYR A 49 -4.07 3.45 -8.45
CA TYR A 49 -2.95 3.96 -9.24
C TYR A 49 -1.95 2.86 -9.57
N LYS A 50 -1.93 2.47 -10.83
CA LYS A 50 -1.06 1.40 -11.33
C LYS A 50 0.39 1.89 -11.45
N ILE A 51 1.21 1.61 -10.44
CA ILE A 51 2.65 1.95 -10.47
C ILE A 51 3.35 0.98 -11.43
N PRO A 52 4.00 1.46 -12.50
CA PRO A 52 4.70 0.60 -13.43
C PRO A 52 5.84 -0.19 -12.75
N ASN A 53 6.04 -1.43 -13.18
CA ASN A 53 7.11 -2.31 -12.69
C ASN A 53 7.13 -2.49 -11.15
N MET A 54 5.95 -2.55 -10.53
CA MET A 54 5.83 -2.56 -9.07
C MET A 54 6.51 -3.76 -8.42
N ALA A 55 6.46 -4.94 -9.03
CA ALA A 55 7.14 -6.13 -8.53
C ALA A 55 8.65 -5.95 -8.45
N ALA A 56 9.26 -5.32 -9.44
CA ALA A 56 10.70 -4.99 -9.44
C ALA A 56 11.00 -3.91 -8.39
N ASN A 57 10.15 -2.88 -8.30
CA ASN A 57 10.31 -1.78 -7.35
C ASN A 57 10.30 -2.27 -5.90
N ILE A 58 9.30 -3.07 -5.52
CA ILE A 58 9.18 -3.57 -4.15
C ILE A 58 10.33 -4.52 -3.79
N SER A 59 10.79 -5.33 -4.75
CA SER A 59 11.92 -6.25 -4.55
C SER A 59 13.23 -5.50 -4.35
N ALA A 60 13.52 -4.47 -5.14
CA ALA A 60 14.72 -3.65 -5.05
C ALA A 60 14.74 -2.77 -3.79
N SER A 61 13.59 -2.30 -3.34
CA SER A 61 13.45 -1.33 -2.25
C SER A 61 13.96 -1.84 -0.91
N ARG A 62 13.84 -3.15 -0.65
CA ARG A 62 14.16 -3.76 0.64
C ARG A 62 15.59 -3.52 1.10
N SER A 63 16.58 -3.73 0.23
CA SER A 63 17.99 -3.52 0.55
C SER A 63 18.37 -2.04 0.65
N ARG A 64 17.60 -1.17 0.01
CA ARG A 64 17.87 0.27 -0.13
C ARG A 64 17.30 1.14 0.98
N ASN A 65 16.75 0.55 2.04
CA ASN A 65 16.08 1.23 3.17
C ASN A 65 14.78 1.96 2.75
N ILE A 66 14.11 1.45 1.72
CA ILE A 66 12.81 1.90 1.24
C ILE A 66 11.78 0.85 1.62
N ARG A 67 10.63 1.27 2.12
CA ARG A 67 9.51 0.40 2.49
C ARG A 67 8.23 0.82 1.82
N TRP A 68 7.45 -0.17 1.43
CA TRP A 68 6.12 0.01 0.89
C TRP A 68 5.09 -0.49 1.88
N LEU A 69 4.14 0.34 2.24
CA LEU A 69 2.93 0.02 2.97
C LEU A 69 1.77 0.11 1.99
N ILE A 70 1.28 -1.05 1.58
CA ILE A 70 0.24 -1.20 0.57
C ILE A 70 -1.07 -1.47 1.26
N ILE A 71 -2.09 -0.66 0.99
CA ILE A 71 -3.44 -0.81 1.55
C ILE A 71 -4.38 -1.11 0.38
N CYS A 72 -5.06 -2.24 0.45
CA CYS A 72 -6.02 -2.72 -0.54
C CYS A 72 -7.31 -3.15 0.15
N GLN A 73 -8.43 -3.03 -0.54
CA GLN A 73 -9.72 -3.48 -0.02
C GLN A 73 -9.88 -5.01 -0.14
N SER A 74 -9.31 -5.62 -1.19
CA SER A 74 -9.30 -7.07 -1.39
C SER A 74 -8.06 -7.53 -2.14
N GLN A 75 -7.74 -8.83 -2.04
CA GLN A 75 -6.67 -9.41 -2.86
C GLN A 75 -7.10 -9.55 -4.33
N GLN A 76 -8.39 -9.73 -4.60
CA GLN A 76 -8.88 -9.79 -5.96
C GLN A 76 -8.64 -8.45 -6.68
N GLN A 77 -8.94 -7.32 -6.03
CA GLN A 77 -8.65 -5.99 -6.57
C GLN A 77 -7.14 -5.83 -6.91
N LEU A 78 -6.26 -6.37 -6.09
CA LEU A 78 -4.81 -6.34 -6.37
C LEU A 78 -4.45 -7.19 -7.59
N ARG A 79 -5.06 -8.37 -7.74
CA ARG A 79 -4.85 -9.25 -8.91
C ARG A 79 -5.36 -8.62 -10.20
N ASP A 80 -6.49 -7.92 -10.14
CA ASP A 80 -7.07 -7.22 -11.29
C ASP A 80 -6.23 -6.01 -11.70
N ALA A 81 -5.70 -5.26 -10.72
CA ALA A 81 -4.82 -4.12 -10.99
C ALA A 81 -3.44 -4.54 -11.50
N TYR A 82 -2.88 -5.65 -11.01
CA TYR A 82 -1.54 -6.15 -11.32
C TYR A 82 -1.56 -7.65 -11.74
N PRO A 83 -2.19 -8.04 -12.86
CA PRO A 83 -2.45 -9.44 -13.20
C PRO A 83 -1.19 -10.33 -13.26
N ARG A 84 -0.06 -9.75 -13.67
CA ARG A 84 1.23 -10.48 -13.80
C ARG A 84 2.13 -10.33 -12.57
N GLU A 85 1.93 -9.32 -11.76
CA GLU A 85 2.85 -8.93 -10.69
C GLU A 85 2.29 -9.19 -9.28
N ALA A 86 0.97 -9.35 -9.12
CA ALA A 86 0.30 -9.46 -7.83
C ALA A 86 0.92 -10.54 -6.92
N ALA A 87 1.22 -11.71 -7.47
CA ALA A 87 1.86 -12.79 -6.70
C ALA A 87 3.22 -12.37 -6.12
N THR A 88 4.03 -11.68 -6.93
CA THR A 88 5.35 -11.17 -6.51
C THR A 88 5.21 -10.05 -5.49
N ILE A 89 4.24 -9.15 -5.68
CA ILE A 89 3.94 -8.07 -4.73
C ILE A 89 3.57 -8.68 -3.37
N ILE A 90 2.62 -9.61 -3.33
CA ILE A 90 2.18 -10.30 -2.10
C ILE A 90 3.34 -11.03 -1.43
N ALA A 91 4.17 -11.74 -2.19
CA ALA A 91 5.32 -12.48 -1.67
C ALA A 91 6.38 -11.57 -1.01
N ASN A 92 6.52 -10.33 -1.49
CA ASN A 92 7.41 -9.34 -0.89
C ASN A 92 6.82 -8.66 0.35
N CYS A 93 5.50 -8.72 0.57
CA CYS A 93 4.82 -8.20 1.75
C CYS A 93 4.90 -9.21 2.91
N GLN A 94 6.01 -9.20 3.66
CA GLN A 94 6.24 -10.14 4.77
C GLN A 94 5.37 -9.88 6.01
N ASN A 95 4.81 -8.69 6.12
CA ASN A 95 3.90 -8.29 7.19
C ASN A 95 2.52 -8.06 6.59
N LEU A 96 1.51 -8.65 7.16
CA LEU A 96 0.13 -8.52 6.74
C LEU A 96 -0.71 -8.08 7.93
N PHE A 97 -1.50 -7.03 7.72
CA PHE A 97 -2.52 -6.57 8.63
C PHE A 97 -3.88 -6.80 7.98
N PHE A 98 -4.71 -7.59 8.63
CA PHE A 98 -6.06 -7.87 8.16
C PHE A 98 -7.06 -7.33 9.19
N PHE A 99 -7.95 -6.47 8.74
CA PHE A 99 -8.97 -5.86 9.60
C PHE A 99 -10.32 -6.56 9.48
N ASN A 100 -10.83 -6.67 8.28
CA ASN A 100 -12.06 -7.36 7.94
C ASN A 100 -12.21 -7.51 6.43
N SER A 101 -12.81 -8.60 5.99
CA SER A 101 -13.24 -8.83 4.61
C SER A 101 -14.30 -9.92 4.59
N MET A 102 -15.16 -9.88 3.60
CA MET A 102 -16.11 -10.96 3.32
C MET A 102 -15.64 -11.88 2.20
N GLU A 103 -14.43 -11.66 1.67
CA GLU A 103 -13.81 -12.48 0.63
C GLU A 103 -13.41 -13.84 1.20
N LEU A 104 -14.21 -14.88 0.93
CA LEU A 104 -14.02 -16.20 1.52
C LEU A 104 -12.66 -16.81 1.17
N SER A 105 -12.19 -16.63 -0.07
CA SER A 105 -10.89 -17.13 -0.53
C SER A 105 -9.71 -16.53 0.28
N LEU A 106 -9.80 -15.25 0.63
CA LEU A 106 -8.82 -14.60 1.48
C LEU A 106 -8.87 -15.13 2.92
N LEU A 107 -10.07 -15.31 3.46
CA LEU A 107 -10.24 -15.83 4.83
C LEU A 107 -9.70 -17.25 4.96
N GLU A 108 -9.96 -18.11 3.97
CA GLU A 108 -9.42 -19.48 3.91
C GLU A 108 -7.89 -19.48 3.78
N GLU A 109 -7.34 -18.59 2.98
CA GLU A 109 -5.89 -18.43 2.83
C GLU A 109 -5.24 -18.00 4.15
N LEU A 110 -5.82 -17.01 4.85
CA LEU A 110 -5.31 -16.54 6.13
C LEU A 110 -5.40 -17.61 7.22
N SER A 111 -6.51 -18.34 7.30
CA SER A 111 -6.68 -19.46 8.22
C SER A 111 -5.63 -20.54 7.97
N ARG A 112 -5.39 -20.92 6.71
CA ARG A 112 -4.37 -21.90 6.33
C ARG A 112 -2.95 -21.43 6.64
N ARG A 113 -2.65 -20.15 6.43
CA ARG A 113 -1.33 -19.56 6.75
C ARG A 113 -1.06 -19.50 8.25
N ALA A 114 -2.10 -19.36 9.06
CA ALA A 114 -1.98 -19.40 10.52
C ALA A 114 -1.55 -20.78 11.02
N GLY A 115 -1.88 -21.85 10.26
CA GLY A 115 -1.55 -23.21 10.63
C GLY A 115 -2.65 -23.93 11.41
N THR A 116 -2.34 -25.15 11.83
CA THR A 116 -3.27 -26.00 12.57
C THR A 116 -2.66 -26.47 13.89
N THR A 117 -3.52 -26.75 14.87
CA THR A 117 -3.09 -27.42 16.10
C THR A 117 -3.16 -28.95 15.93
N THR A 118 -2.25 -29.66 16.56
CA THR A 118 -2.25 -31.12 16.58
C THR A 118 -2.94 -31.68 17.82
N VAL A 119 -3.33 -30.82 18.75
CA VAL A 119 -3.91 -31.23 20.03
C VAL A 119 -5.41 -30.91 20.02
N THR A 120 -6.21 -31.88 19.61
CA THR A 120 -7.66 -31.80 19.69
C THR A 120 -8.23 -33.01 20.38
N TYR A 121 -9.34 -32.88 21.07
CA TYR A 121 -10.10 -34.01 21.67
C TYR A 121 -10.58 -35.00 20.61
N SER A 122 -10.77 -34.57 19.37
CA SER A 122 -11.22 -35.38 18.24
C SER A 122 -10.09 -36.06 17.47
N GLY A 123 -8.81 -35.73 17.77
CA GLY A 123 -7.63 -36.26 17.05
C GLY A 123 -7.46 -35.68 15.62
N ALA A 124 -8.37 -34.83 15.14
CA ALA A 124 -8.26 -34.15 13.85
C ALA A 124 -7.58 -32.80 14.02
N PRO A 125 -6.70 -32.36 13.08
CA PRO A 125 -6.07 -31.06 13.15
C PRO A 125 -7.11 -29.95 12.95
N GLU A 126 -7.18 -29.00 13.88
CA GLU A 126 -8.04 -27.83 13.79
C GLU A 126 -7.23 -26.58 13.45
N PRO A 127 -7.78 -25.65 12.66
CA PRO A 127 -7.10 -24.40 12.36
C PRO A 127 -6.86 -23.59 13.63
N LEU A 128 -5.67 -22.99 13.77
CA LEU A 128 -5.33 -22.10 14.90
C LEU A 128 -6.18 -20.83 14.93
N ILE A 129 -6.68 -20.41 13.80
CA ILE A 129 -7.70 -19.38 13.65
C ILE A 129 -8.63 -19.80 12.52
N SER A 130 -9.91 -19.92 12.81
CA SER A 130 -10.91 -20.33 11.82
C SER A 130 -11.36 -19.19 10.93
N VAL A 131 -11.99 -19.52 9.80
CA VAL A 131 -12.67 -18.53 8.94
C VAL A 131 -13.72 -17.74 9.72
N GLN A 132 -14.43 -18.43 10.62
CA GLN A 132 -15.47 -17.79 11.46
C GLN A 132 -14.87 -16.80 12.47
N ASP A 133 -13.69 -17.09 13.02
CA ASP A 133 -12.99 -16.16 13.91
C ASP A 133 -12.57 -14.90 13.16
N LEU A 134 -12.07 -15.04 11.93
CA LEU A 134 -11.70 -13.94 11.07
C LEU A 134 -12.89 -13.06 10.69
N GLN A 135 -14.05 -13.66 10.43
CA GLN A 135 -15.30 -12.94 10.15
C GLN A 135 -15.84 -12.19 11.36
N ARG A 136 -15.48 -12.63 12.57
CA ARG A 136 -15.96 -12.06 13.85
C ARG A 136 -15.03 -11.00 14.41
N LEU A 137 -13.95 -10.63 13.74
CA LEU A 137 -13.09 -9.53 14.17
C LEU A 137 -13.91 -8.25 14.36
N LYS A 138 -13.85 -7.69 15.57
CA LYS A 138 -14.72 -6.60 15.99
C LYS A 138 -14.16 -5.26 15.56
N LYS A 139 -15.04 -4.40 15.05
CA LYS A 139 -14.77 -2.98 14.89
C LYS A 139 -15.79 -2.20 15.72
N THR A 140 -15.30 -1.44 16.67
CA THR A 140 -16.11 -0.58 17.54
C THR A 140 -15.68 0.87 17.33
N ARG A 141 -16.35 1.81 18.00
CA ARG A 141 -15.94 3.20 18.01
C ARG A 141 -14.56 3.42 18.68
N ASP A 142 -14.18 2.54 19.59
CA ASP A 142 -13.01 2.70 20.45
C ASP A 142 -11.78 1.94 19.95
N TYR A 143 -11.99 0.83 19.26
CA TYR A 143 -10.91 -0.02 18.73
C TYR A 143 -11.38 -0.87 17.55
N ALA A 144 -10.41 -1.32 16.77
CA ALA A 144 -10.58 -2.38 15.79
C ALA A 144 -9.71 -3.59 16.15
N GLU A 145 -10.27 -4.79 16.09
CA GLU A 145 -9.48 -6.02 16.15
C GLU A 145 -8.80 -6.23 14.80
N VAL A 146 -7.55 -6.64 14.86
CA VAL A 146 -6.68 -6.78 13.70
C VAL A 146 -5.93 -8.10 13.82
N LEU A 147 -5.94 -8.88 12.74
CA LEU A 147 -5.00 -9.99 12.59
C LEU A 147 -3.69 -9.42 12.01
N TYR A 148 -2.59 -9.61 12.72
CA TYR A 148 -1.25 -9.36 12.23
C TYR A 148 -0.53 -10.67 11.98
N MET A 149 0.03 -10.84 10.79
CA MET A 149 0.82 -12.01 10.41
C MET A 149 2.21 -11.58 9.97
N SER A 150 3.23 -12.26 10.45
CA SER A 150 4.62 -12.05 10.05
C SER A 150 5.45 -13.34 10.22
N ARG A 151 6.15 -13.73 9.16
CA ARG A 151 7.13 -14.83 9.18
C ARG A 151 6.65 -16.12 9.87
N GLY A 152 5.41 -16.53 9.59
CA GLY A 152 4.83 -17.76 10.16
C GLY A 152 4.27 -17.64 11.57
N THR A 153 4.28 -16.43 12.15
CA THR A 153 3.58 -16.13 13.40
C THR A 153 2.39 -15.21 13.13
N PHE A 154 1.37 -15.29 13.97
CA PHE A 154 0.24 -14.41 13.91
C PHE A 154 -0.20 -13.97 15.31
N TYR A 155 -0.84 -12.79 15.36
CA TYR A 155 -1.43 -12.24 16.58
C TYR A 155 -2.75 -11.57 16.22
N VAL A 156 -3.77 -11.76 17.07
CA VAL A 156 -4.97 -10.93 17.04
C VAL A 156 -4.78 -9.85 18.11
N SER A 157 -4.82 -8.60 17.70
CA SER A 157 -4.59 -7.45 18.56
C SER A 157 -5.71 -6.43 18.41
N ARG A 158 -5.77 -5.49 19.36
CA ARG A 158 -6.72 -4.36 19.33
C ARG A 158 -5.96 -3.08 19.06
N LEU A 159 -6.29 -2.41 17.98
CA LEU A 159 -5.80 -1.07 17.67
C LEU A 159 -6.84 -0.05 18.12
N ALA A 160 -6.43 0.87 18.97
CA ALA A 160 -7.29 1.97 19.39
C ALA A 160 -7.59 2.91 18.21
N ASP A 161 -8.70 3.67 18.31
CA ASP A 161 -8.97 4.74 17.35
C ASP A 161 -7.80 5.72 17.28
N ILE A 162 -7.53 6.23 16.08
CA ILE A 162 -6.38 7.12 15.81
C ILE A 162 -6.38 8.36 16.70
N ALA A 163 -7.55 8.89 17.04
CA ALA A 163 -7.69 10.06 17.91
C ALA A 163 -7.19 9.82 19.34
N ARG A 164 -7.06 8.56 19.77
CA ARG A 164 -6.52 8.20 21.09
C ARG A 164 -4.99 8.25 21.15
N TYR A 165 -4.33 8.21 20.00
CA TYR A 165 -2.86 8.26 19.97
C TYR A 165 -2.35 9.68 20.22
N ARG A 166 -1.43 9.83 21.17
CA ARG A 166 -0.81 11.13 21.50
C ARG A 166 -0.18 11.80 20.29
N ILE A 167 0.44 11.01 19.41
CA ILE A 167 1.10 11.53 18.22
C ILE A 167 0.10 12.19 17.25
N TYR A 168 -1.10 11.60 17.07
CA TYR A 168 -2.14 12.16 16.22
C TYR A 168 -2.64 13.51 16.76
N ARG A 169 -2.86 13.59 18.08
CA ARG A 169 -3.28 14.84 18.72
C ARG A 169 -2.24 15.96 18.55
N SER A 170 -0.94 15.62 18.61
CA SER A 170 0.14 16.60 18.42
C SER A 170 0.25 17.07 16.96
N MET A 171 -0.12 16.21 15.99
CA MET A 171 -0.12 16.56 14.55
C MET A 171 -1.28 17.49 14.18
N GLN A 172 -2.46 17.32 14.77
CA GLN A 172 -3.63 18.17 14.47
C GLN A 172 -3.44 19.64 14.90
N GLN A 173 -2.52 19.90 15.83
CA GLN A 173 -2.27 21.26 16.32
C GLN A 173 -1.46 22.14 15.33
N LYS A 174 -0.83 21.53 14.33
CA LYS A 174 -0.08 22.26 13.30
C LYS A 174 -0.94 22.50 12.07
N LYS A 175 -1.51 23.69 11.95
CA LYS A 175 -2.07 24.15 10.67
C LYS A 175 -0.91 24.40 9.72
N TYR A 176 -0.65 23.48 8.82
CA TYR A 176 0.24 23.75 7.68
C TYR A 176 -0.53 24.64 6.70
N GLY A 177 -0.13 25.90 6.60
CA GLY A 177 -0.56 26.73 5.49
C GLY A 177 -0.02 26.10 4.20
N ILE A 178 -0.93 25.71 3.30
CA ILE A 178 -0.52 25.33 1.95
C ILE A 178 0.01 26.63 1.32
N PRO A 179 1.32 26.69 0.96
CA PRO A 179 1.81 27.86 0.24
C PRO A 179 0.98 28.00 -1.03
N SER A 180 0.44 29.19 -1.28
CA SER A 180 -0.25 29.49 -2.53
C SER A 180 0.81 29.39 -3.64
N VAL A 181 0.87 28.27 -4.32
CA VAL A 181 1.68 28.14 -5.53
C VAL A 181 0.94 28.94 -6.60
N LYS A 182 1.51 30.06 -7.06
CA LYS A 182 1.07 30.66 -8.30
C LYS A 182 1.33 29.61 -9.40
N LEU A 183 0.27 28.99 -9.88
CA LEU A 183 0.35 28.17 -11.07
C LEU A 183 0.85 29.08 -12.19
N ALA A 184 1.98 28.73 -12.81
CA ALA A 184 2.37 29.38 -14.04
C ALA A 184 1.25 29.15 -15.05
N GLU A 185 0.87 30.22 -15.77
CA GLU A 185 -0.05 30.06 -16.88
C GLU A 185 0.57 29.11 -17.87
N VAL A 186 0.02 27.91 -17.95
CA VAL A 186 0.41 26.94 -18.98
C VAL A 186 -0.25 27.42 -20.25
N SER A 187 0.53 28.01 -21.15
CA SER A 187 0.06 28.27 -22.50
C SER A 187 -0.30 26.93 -23.14
N ALA A 188 -1.58 26.75 -23.47
CA ALA A 188 -2.05 25.58 -24.16
C ALA A 188 -1.38 25.55 -25.56
N PHE A 189 -0.42 24.63 -25.75
CA PHE A 189 0.18 24.39 -27.04
C PHE A 189 -0.85 23.72 -27.95
N THR A 190 -1.29 24.39 -29.00
CA THR A 190 -2.19 23.77 -29.96
C THR A 190 -1.40 23.05 -31.05
N PRO A 191 -1.95 21.98 -31.70
CA PRO A 191 -1.29 21.32 -32.83
C PRO A 191 -0.91 22.29 -33.96
N GLN A 192 -1.62 23.40 -34.11
CA GLN A 192 -1.33 24.46 -35.09
C GLN A 192 -0.06 25.25 -34.75
N ASP A 193 0.26 25.42 -33.49
CA ASP A 193 1.51 26.09 -33.05
C ASP A 193 2.74 25.22 -33.36
N MET A 194 2.58 23.89 -33.30
CA MET A 194 3.65 22.95 -33.70
C MET A 194 3.90 22.99 -35.21
N LEU A 195 2.85 23.12 -36.03
CA LEU A 195 2.99 23.20 -37.48
C LEU A 195 3.63 24.51 -37.94
N LYS A 196 3.38 25.63 -37.24
CA LYS A 196 4.03 26.91 -37.53
C LYS A 196 5.52 26.90 -37.19
N ALA A 197 5.89 26.34 -36.02
CA ALA A 197 7.29 26.21 -35.63
C ALA A 197 8.10 25.35 -36.61
N ALA A 198 7.50 24.30 -37.17
CA ALA A 198 8.14 23.43 -38.14
C ALA A 198 8.23 24.02 -39.58
N SER A 199 7.53 25.12 -39.87
CA SER A 199 7.58 25.83 -41.16
C SER A 199 8.51 27.03 -41.16
N GLU A 200 9.10 27.39 -40.02
CA GLU A 200 10.05 28.48 -39.87
C GLU A 200 11.53 28.01 -39.77
N GLU A 201 11.79 26.69 -39.81
CA GLU A 201 13.08 26.06 -40.01
C GLU A 201 13.30 25.65 -41.50
#